data_6490eccb8f9b9d6771366063fe766613
#
_entry.id   6490eccb8f9b9d6771366063fe766613
#
_cell.length_a   1.000
_cell.length_b   1.000
_cell.length_c   1.000
_cell.angle_alpha   90.00
_cell.angle_beta   90.00
_cell.angle_gamma   90.00
#
_symmetry.space_group_name_H-M   'P 1'
#
loop_
_entity.id
_entity.type
_entity.pdbx_description
1 polymer ?
#
loop_
_entity_poly.entity_id
_entity_poly.type
_entity_poly.pdbx_seq_one_letter_code
_entity_poly.pdbx_strand_id
1 'polypeptide(L)'
;VIDFPISNMSNSGIDHIQVYIRRKPQSLTAHLGTGRHYNINSKSGNLQILYSGLGMNMSLYNNDIASYIENLEYIEQQLEEYVVIAPSYMIYTQDYNKLLNTHIESGADITLLYHSVDNAKEYFLNCYAINLNKQKGVLSLEQNHGNTKNKNIFMDTYIMKKDLFIELIHKSRKTSSVYTLLDIVNASCEDLDIRGVSHRGYFAAISDFNSYYESNLSLTDIKTAQNLFV
;
A
#
# COMPACT_ATOMS: atom_id res chain seq x y z
N VAL A 1 -8.84 10.46 -2.72
CA VAL A 1 -8.52 9.14 -2.16
C VAL A 1 -7.11 9.11 -1.59
N ILE A 2 -6.12 9.66 -2.27
CA ILE A 2 -4.72 9.71 -1.79
C ILE A 2 -4.56 10.39 -0.42
N ASP A 3 -5.49 11.23 -0.03
CA ASP A 3 -5.49 11.90 1.27
C ASP A 3 -5.53 10.91 2.45
N PHE A 4 -6.19 9.77 2.28
CA PHE A 4 -6.29 8.74 3.33
C PHE A 4 -4.93 8.14 3.70
N PRO A 5 -4.15 7.56 2.76
CA PRO A 5 -2.85 7.02 3.12
C PRO A 5 -1.87 8.09 3.62
N ILE A 6 -1.88 9.30 3.07
CA ILE A 6 -1.01 10.37 3.56
C ILE A 6 -1.42 10.81 4.97
N SER A 7 -2.71 10.95 5.25
CA SER A 7 -3.20 11.27 6.59
C SER A 7 -2.88 10.16 7.60
N ASN A 8 -3.04 8.89 7.23
CA ASN A 8 -2.63 7.77 8.06
C ASN A 8 -1.13 7.82 8.41
N MET A 9 -0.29 8.13 7.42
CA MET A 9 1.16 8.29 7.62
C MET A 9 1.47 9.45 8.54
N SER A 10 0.92 10.63 8.25
CA SER A 10 1.14 11.83 9.06
C SER A 10 0.63 11.65 10.50
N ASN A 11 -0.57 11.10 10.69
CA ASN A 11 -1.13 10.83 12.01
C ASN A 11 -0.34 9.77 12.79
N SER A 12 0.41 8.92 12.10
CA SER A 12 1.35 7.97 12.69
C SER A 12 2.75 8.58 12.93
N GLY A 13 2.94 9.88 12.70
CA GLY A 13 4.22 10.57 12.87
C GLY A 13 5.26 10.23 11.81
N ILE A 14 4.84 9.73 10.64
CA ILE A 14 5.72 9.50 9.50
C ILE A 14 5.88 10.83 8.77
N ASP A 15 7.07 11.40 8.86
CA ASP A 15 7.36 12.73 8.31
C ASP A 15 7.99 12.68 6.91
N HIS A 16 8.67 11.60 6.54
CA HIS A 16 9.26 11.41 5.21
C HIS A 16 8.35 10.55 4.35
N ILE A 17 7.59 11.20 3.45
CA ILE A 17 6.62 10.53 2.59
C ILE A 17 7.02 10.73 1.13
N GLN A 18 7.13 9.63 0.39
CA GLN A 18 7.38 9.62 -1.05
C GLN A 18 6.12 9.20 -1.79
N VAL A 19 5.70 10.01 -2.75
CA VAL A 19 4.55 9.74 -3.60
C VAL A 19 5.02 9.49 -5.03
N TYR A 20 4.84 8.27 -5.51
CA TYR A 20 5.24 7.85 -6.86
C TYR A 20 4.11 8.07 -7.84
N ILE A 21 4.33 8.91 -8.85
CA ILE A 21 3.33 9.30 -9.84
C ILE A 21 3.76 8.85 -11.23
N ARG A 22 2.87 8.10 -11.90
CA ARG A 22 3.09 7.63 -13.27
C ARG A 22 2.18 8.30 -14.32
N ARG A 23 0.99 8.69 -13.92
CA ARG A 23 -0.01 9.27 -14.85
C ARG A 23 -0.59 10.55 -14.29
N LYS A 24 -0.90 11.49 -15.19
CA LYS A 24 -1.53 12.78 -14.87
C LYS A 24 -0.85 13.52 -13.69
N PRO A 25 0.46 13.74 -13.76
CA PRO A 25 1.21 14.30 -12.64
C PRO A 25 0.71 15.69 -12.21
N GLN A 26 0.29 16.51 -13.16
CA GLN A 26 -0.14 17.90 -12.91
C GLN A 26 -1.30 17.99 -11.93
N SER A 27 -2.35 17.20 -12.14
CA SER A 27 -3.54 17.19 -11.28
C SER A 27 -3.21 16.75 -9.85
N LEU A 28 -2.42 15.69 -9.71
CA LEU A 28 -2.06 15.17 -8.39
C LEU A 28 -1.07 16.10 -7.67
N THR A 29 -0.09 16.65 -8.39
CA THR A 29 0.85 17.64 -7.83
C THR A 29 0.12 18.89 -7.34
N ALA A 30 -0.84 19.39 -8.12
CA ALA A 30 -1.65 20.53 -7.72
C ALA A 30 -2.50 20.22 -6.46
N HIS A 31 -3.04 19.01 -6.35
CA HIS A 31 -3.82 18.57 -5.20
C HIS A 31 -2.96 18.43 -3.94
N LEU A 32 -1.82 17.77 -4.04
CA LEU A 32 -0.91 17.55 -2.91
C LEU A 32 -0.21 18.86 -2.46
N GLY A 33 0.03 19.78 -3.40
CA GLY A 33 0.70 21.04 -3.14
C GLY A 33 2.05 20.84 -2.45
N THR A 34 2.26 21.54 -1.34
CA THR A 34 3.47 21.44 -0.51
C THR A 34 3.33 20.49 0.68
N GLY A 35 2.23 19.75 0.78
CA GLY A 35 1.96 18.85 1.91
C GLY A 35 1.58 19.54 3.22
N ARG A 36 1.49 20.88 3.25
CA ARG A 36 1.22 21.64 4.49
C ARG A 36 -0.08 21.26 5.18
N HIS A 37 -1.10 20.92 4.42
CA HIS A 37 -2.41 20.56 4.96
C HIS A 37 -2.44 19.17 5.62
N TYR A 38 -1.38 18.36 5.46
CA TYR A 38 -1.24 17.08 6.15
C TYR A 38 -0.45 17.17 7.47
N ASN A 39 -0.14 18.38 7.94
CA ASN A 39 0.64 18.61 9.16
C ASN A 39 2.02 17.94 9.18
N ILE A 40 2.61 17.69 8.02
CA ILE A 40 3.97 17.15 7.93
C ILE A 40 4.93 18.22 8.45
N ASN A 41 5.80 17.83 9.37
CA ASN A 41 6.76 18.76 9.97
C ASN A 41 7.75 19.27 8.91
N SER A 42 7.61 20.53 8.51
CA SER A 42 8.43 21.14 7.47
C SER A 42 9.90 21.36 7.86
N LYS A 43 10.25 21.16 9.14
CA LYS A 43 11.64 21.30 9.61
C LYS A 43 12.42 19.99 9.57
N SER A 44 11.74 18.85 9.78
CA SER A 44 12.36 17.52 9.86
C SER A 44 11.86 16.55 8.78
N GLY A 45 10.71 16.82 8.18
CA GLY A 45 10.08 15.93 7.20
C GLY A 45 9.80 16.61 5.86
N ASN A 46 9.42 15.82 4.87
CA ASN A 46 8.97 16.30 3.58
C ASN A 46 7.98 15.35 2.92
N LEU A 47 7.13 15.93 2.07
CA LEU A 47 6.32 15.20 1.09
C LEU A 47 7.02 15.32 -0.26
N GLN A 48 7.68 14.25 -0.69
CA GLN A 48 8.43 14.21 -1.93
C GLN A 48 7.60 13.57 -3.03
N ILE A 49 7.41 14.29 -4.13
CA ILE A 49 6.71 13.79 -5.32
C ILE A 49 7.75 13.27 -6.31
N LEU A 50 7.70 11.99 -6.63
CA LEU A 50 8.63 11.32 -7.52
C LEU A 50 7.90 10.88 -8.80
N TYR A 51 8.48 11.23 -9.92
CA TYR A 51 7.93 10.93 -11.24
C TYR A 51 8.65 9.72 -11.85
N SER A 52 7.90 8.91 -12.59
CA SER A 52 8.47 7.79 -13.33
C SER A 52 7.81 7.65 -14.70
N GLY A 53 8.56 7.11 -15.68
CA GLY A 53 8.06 6.88 -17.02
C GLY A 53 7.84 8.14 -17.85
N LEU A 54 8.46 9.25 -17.50
CA LEU A 54 8.39 10.51 -18.25
C LEU A 54 9.24 10.46 -19.54
N GLY A 55 8.94 9.59 -20.45
CA GLY A 55 9.66 9.56 -21.72
C GLY A 55 9.70 8.23 -22.44
N MET A 56 9.18 7.18 -21.87
CA MET A 56 9.10 5.89 -22.53
C MET A 56 7.65 5.48 -22.78
N ASN A 57 7.44 4.78 -23.87
CA ASN A 57 6.17 4.18 -24.26
C ASN A 57 5.52 3.53 -23.06
N MET A 58 4.40 4.10 -22.63
CA MET A 58 3.64 3.67 -21.46
C MET A 58 3.35 2.17 -21.61
N SER A 59 4.06 1.34 -20.88
CA SER A 59 3.67 -0.06 -20.77
C SER A 59 2.24 -0.09 -20.21
N LEU A 60 1.36 -0.83 -20.87
CA LEU A 60 -0.02 -1.06 -20.44
C LEU A 60 -0.08 -1.75 -19.07
N TYR A 61 1.05 -2.25 -18.58
CA TYR A 61 1.19 -3.02 -17.36
C TYR A 61 1.52 -2.14 -16.16
N ASN A 62 0.96 -2.49 -15.03
CA ASN A 62 1.32 -1.92 -13.74
C ASN A 62 2.76 -2.37 -13.41
N ASN A 63 3.70 -1.46 -13.39
CA ASN A 63 5.11 -1.73 -13.11
C ASN A 63 5.61 -0.72 -12.08
N ASP A 64 5.35 -1.00 -10.80
CA ASP A 64 5.83 -0.18 -9.70
C ASP A 64 7.33 -0.39 -9.44
N ILE A 65 7.86 -1.56 -9.76
CA ILE A 65 9.30 -1.87 -9.65
C ILE A 65 10.12 -0.89 -10.51
N ALA A 66 9.68 -0.60 -11.74
CA ALA A 66 10.35 0.38 -12.58
C ALA A 66 10.39 1.77 -11.92
N SER A 67 9.28 2.17 -11.28
CA SER A 67 9.21 3.45 -10.55
C SER A 67 10.19 3.49 -9.37
N TYR A 68 10.33 2.40 -8.63
CA TYR A 68 11.30 2.30 -7.53
C TYR A 68 12.75 2.31 -8.03
N ILE A 69 13.05 1.62 -9.15
CA ILE A 69 14.38 1.60 -9.74
C ILE A 69 14.79 2.99 -10.23
N GLU A 70 13.90 3.69 -10.92
CA GLU A 70 14.15 5.05 -11.42
C GLU A 70 14.43 6.05 -10.30
N ASN A 71 13.88 5.81 -9.12
CA ASN A 71 13.97 6.69 -7.95
C ASN A 71 14.74 6.06 -6.78
N LEU A 72 15.54 5.02 -7.02
CA LEU A 72 16.18 4.22 -5.97
C LEU A 72 17.10 5.07 -5.07
N GLU A 73 17.81 6.04 -5.64
CA GLU A 73 18.70 6.95 -4.91
C GLU A 73 17.93 7.69 -3.78
N TYR A 74 16.68 8.11 -4.02
CA TYR A 74 15.87 8.78 -3.00
C TYR A 74 15.44 7.84 -1.87
N ILE A 75 15.34 6.54 -2.13
CA ILE A 75 15.07 5.52 -1.10
C ILE A 75 16.32 5.28 -0.27
N GLU A 76 17.47 5.11 -0.93
CA GLU A 76 18.76 4.82 -0.30
C GLU A 76 19.24 5.96 0.61
N GLN A 77 18.93 7.21 0.27
CA GLN A 77 19.29 8.40 1.05
C GLN A 77 18.52 8.55 2.37
N GLN A 78 17.42 7.83 2.56
CA GLN A 78 16.67 7.89 3.81
C GLN A 78 17.43 7.19 4.94
N LEU A 79 17.28 7.73 6.15
CA LEU A 79 17.98 7.20 7.34
C LEU A 79 17.12 6.20 8.13
N GLU A 80 15.83 6.17 7.86
CA GLU A 80 14.86 5.32 8.54
C GLU A 80 15.14 3.83 8.26
N GLU A 81 15.03 3.02 9.31
CA GLU A 81 15.27 1.58 9.23
C GLU A 81 14.14 0.82 8.52
N TYR A 82 12.90 1.29 8.69
CA TYR A 82 11.70 0.63 8.16
C TYR A 82 11.02 1.47 7.11
N VAL A 83 10.34 0.80 6.19
CA VAL A 83 9.46 1.42 5.20
C VAL A 83 8.04 0.88 5.37
N VAL A 84 7.06 1.76 5.21
CA VAL A 84 5.66 1.40 4.97
C VAL A 84 5.28 1.79 3.55
N ILE A 85 4.68 0.86 2.83
CA ILE A 85 4.21 1.07 1.46
C ILE A 85 2.71 0.88 1.48
N ALA A 86 1.97 1.86 1.00
CA ALA A 86 0.52 1.86 1.02
C ALA A 86 -0.06 2.31 -0.32
N PRO A 87 -1.23 1.78 -0.73
CA PRO A 87 -1.87 2.12 -1.98
C PRO A 87 -2.60 3.46 -1.91
N SER A 88 -2.78 4.10 -3.05
CA SER A 88 -3.56 5.34 -3.17
C SER A 88 -5.04 5.13 -3.56
N TYR A 89 -5.49 3.89 -3.74
CA TYR A 89 -6.84 3.57 -4.20
C TYR A 89 -7.73 2.89 -3.15
N MET A 90 -7.23 2.73 -1.92
CA MET A 90 -7.96 2.16 -0.81
C MET A 90 -8.28 3.21 0.26
N ILE A 91 -9.43 3.06 0.89
CA ILE A 91 -9.94 3.96 1.94
C ILE A 91 -10.01 3.17 3.23
N TYR A 92 -9.21 3.55 4.21
CA TYR A 92 -9.17 2.98 5.55
C TYR A 92 -8.40 3.90 6.50
N THR A 93 -8.57 3.66 7.80
CA THR A 93 -7.77 4.33 8.83
C THR A 93 -6.85 3.32 9.50
N GLN A 94 -5.56 3.62 9.57
CA GLN A 94 -4.56 2.75 10.17
C GLN A 94 -3.51 3.55 10.94
N ASP A 95 -3.25 3.11 12.17
CA ASP A 95 -2.10 3.56 12.95
C ASP A 95 -0.89 2.68 12.57
N TYR A 96 0.02 3.25 11.80
CA TYR A 96 1.20 2.53 11.33
C TYR A 96 2.23 2.27 12.45
N ASN A 97 2.22 3.04 13.56
CA ASN A 97 3.08 2.74 14.70
C ASN A 97 2.69 1.42 15.36
N LYS A 98 1.38 1.18 15.53
CA LYS A 98 0.90 -0.10 16.05
C LYS A 98 1.24 -1.26 15.13
N LEU A 99 1.10 -1.05 13.82
CA LEU A 99 1.45 -2.06 12.83
C LEU A 99 2.95 -2.35 12.80
N LEU A 100 3.79 -1.32 12.91
CA LEU A 100 5.25 -1.45 13.01
C LEU A 100 5.67 -2.19 14.29
N ASN A 101 5.09 -1.86 15.44
CA ASN A 101 5.36 -2.57 16.68
C ASN A 101 5.01 -4.05 16.57
N THR A 102 3.85 -4.37 16.00
CA THR A 102 3.45 -5.76 15.73
C THR A 102 4.45 -6.46 14.80
N HIS A 103 4.93 -5.79 13.79
CA HIS A 103 5.96 -6.31 12.88
C HIS A 103 7.27 -6.61 13.62
N ILE A 104 7.77 -5.68 14.40
CA ILE A 104 9.03 -5.84 15.16
C ILE A 104 8.89 -6.98 16.19
N GLU A 105 7.80 -7.02 16.96
CA GLU A 105 7.55 -8.06 17.96
C GLU A 105 7.42 -9.45 17.34
N SER A 106 6.87 -9.55 16.13
CA SER A 106 6.73 -10.83 15.43
C SER A 106 8.06 -11.41 14.94
N GLY A 107 9.07 -10.56 14.72
CA GLY A 107 10.34 -10.95 14.09
C GLY A 107 10.21 -11.33 12.62
N ALA A 108 9.07 -11.04 11.97
CA ALA A 108 8.86 -11.33 10.55
C ALA A 108 9.75 -10.44 9.66
N ASP A 109 10.03 -10.92 8.46
CA ASP A 109 10.75 -10.15 7.44
C ASP A 109 9.82 -9.12 6.79
N ILE A 110 8.58 -9.51 6.50
CA ILE A 110 7.55 -8.64 5.90
C ILE A 110 6.23 -8.84 6.63
N THR A 111 5.54 -7.74 6.91
CA THR A 111 4.16 -7.75 7.40
C THR A 111 3.23 -7.18 6.34
N LEU A 112 2.15 -7.89 6.04
CA LEU A 112 1.09 -7.51 5.11
C LEU A 112 -0.20 -7.24 5.87
N LEU A 113 -0.87 -6.13 5.54
CA LEU A 113 -2.16 -5.76 6.11
C LEU A 113 -3.28 -6.36 5.27
N TYR A 114 -4.28 -6.98 5.90
CA TYR A 114 -5.46 -7.50 5.23
C TYR A 114 -6.75 -7.19 5.95
N HIS A 115 -7.86 -7.19 5.23
CA HIS A 115 -9.20 -7.05 5.76
C HIS A 115 -10.05 -8.27 5.39
N SER A 116 -10.71 -8.87 6.38
CA SER A 116 -11.61 -10.00 6.15
C SER A 116 -12.98 -9.50 5.71
N VAL A 117 -13.45 -9.96 4.55
CA VAL A 117 -14.73 -9.58 3.96
C VAL A 117 -15.62 -10.81 3.74
N ASP A 118 -16.92 -10.58 3.71
CA ASP A 118 -17.95 -11.60 3.46
C ASP A 118 -18.73 -11.40 2.16
N ASN A 119 -18.29 -10.46 1.31
CA ASN A 119 -18.90 -10.06 0.06
C ASN A 119 -17.94 -10.10 -1.14
N ALA A 120 -16.87 -10.89 -1.06
CA ALA A 120 -15.81 -10.97 -2.07
C ALA A 120 -16.26 -11.56 -3.43
N LYS A 121 -17.48 -12.10 -3.51
CA LYS A 121 -18.06 -12.58 -4.78
C LYS A 121 -18.46 -11.43 -5.71
N GLU A 122 -18.89 -10.33 -5.15
CA GLU A 122 -19.47 -9.21 -5.88
C GLU A 122 -18.56 -7.99 -5.83
N TYR A 123 -17.75 -7.89 -4.76
CA TYR A 123 -16.86 -6.77 -4.50
C TYR A 123 -15.39 -7.21 -4.49
N PHE A 124 -14.51 -6.25 -4.61
CA PHE A 124 -13.06 -6.48 -4.57
C PHE A 124 -12.51 -7.41 -5.66
N LEU A 125 -13.19 -7.50 -6.82
CA LEU A 125 -12.84 -8.43 -7.91
C LEU A 125 -11.45 -8.15 -8.53
N ASN A 126 -10.95 -6.92 -8.43
CA ASN A 126 -9.63 -6.55 -8.95
C ASN A 126 -8.56 -6.45 -7.84
N CYS A 127 -8.91 -6.84 -6.63
CA CYS A 127 -8.00 -6.89 -5.50
C CYS A 127 -7.39 -8.29 -5.35
N TYR A 128 -6.31 -8.37 -4.60
CA TYR A 128 -5.70 -9.64 -4.25
C TYR A 128 -6.22 -10.13 -2.91
N ALA A 129 -6.37 -11.44 -2.79
CA ALA A 129 -6.65 -12.13 -1.53
C ALA A 129 -5.37 -12.73 -0.99
N ILE A 130 -5.25 -12.73 0.34
CA ILE A 130 -4.12 -13.31 1.05
C ILE A 130 -4.51 -14.68 1.63
N ASN A 131 -3.73 -15.69 1.32
CA ASN A 131 -3.88 -17.03 1.88
C ASN A 131 -2.94 -17.18 3.07
N LEU A 132 -3.49 -17.51 4.23
CA LEU A 132 -2.77 -17.59 5.49
C LEU A 132 -2.78 -19.00 6.06
N ASN A 133 -1.69 -19.40 6.71
CA ASN A 133 -1.66 -20.57 7.58
C ASN A 133 -2.27 -20.24 8.97
N LYS A 134 -2.31 -21.25 9.86
CA LYS A 134 -2.89 -21.09 11.21
C LYS A 134 -2.13 -20.07 12.09
N GLN A 135 -0.86 -19.85 11.83
CA GLN A 135 0.02 -18.92 12.54
C GLN A 135 0.09 -17.54 11.88
N LYS A 136 -0.82 -17.25 10.93
CA LYS A 136 -0.85 -16.00 10.16
C LYS A 136 0.34 -15.81 9.19
N GLY A 137 1.12 -16.86 8.94
CA GLY A 137 2.10 -16.87 7.87
C GLY A 137 1.43 -16.83 6.50
N VAL A 138 1.95 -16.01 5.60
CA VAL A 138 1.43 -15.82 4.24
C VAL A 138 1.91 -16.96 3.35
N LEU A 139 0.98 -17.69 2.77
CA LEU A 139 1.26 -18.78 1.84
C LEU A 139 1.31 -18.28 0.40
N SER A 140 0.36 -17.46 0.01
CA SER A 140 0.27 -16.87 -1.33
C SER A 140 -0.63 -15.64 -1.36
N LEU A 141 -0.48 -14.86 -2.43
CA LEU A 141 -1.34 -13.76 -2.82
C LEU A 141 -1.97 -14.09 -4.17
N GLU A 142 -3.30 -14.11 -4.24
CA GLU A 142 -4.05 -14.52 -5.43
C GLU A 142 -5.11 -13.47 -5.78
N GLN A 143 -5.29 -13.21 -7.07
CA GLN A 143 -6.32 -12.29 -7.51
C GLN A 143 -7.72 -12.81 -7.13
N ASN A 144 -8.57 -11.93 -6.64
CA ASN A 144 -9.96 -12.27 -6.34
C ASN A 144 -10.79 -12.35 -7.63
N HIS A 145 -11.20 -13.56 -8.00
CA HIS A 145 -12.07 -13.82 -9.15
C HIS A 145 -13.56 -14.03 -8.78
N GLY A 146 -13.96 -13.68 -7.55
CA GLY A 146 -15.35 -13.82 -7.11
C GLY A 146 -15.80 -15.26 -6.84
N ASN A 147 -14.90 -16.20 -6.66
CA ASN A 147 -15.22 -17.62 -6.49
C ASN A 147 -15.86 -17.94 -5.12
N THR A 148 -15.47 -17.22 -4.09
CA THR A 148 -15.93 -17.45 -2.71
C THR A 148 -16.38 -16.13 -2.07
N LYS A 149 -17.35 -16.23 -1.16
CA LYS A 149 -17.92 -15.08 -0.46
C LYS A 149 -16.96 -14.49 0.57
N ASN A 150 -16.33 -15.36 1.36
CA ASN A 150 -15.43 -14.96 2.43
C ASN A 150 -13.99 -15.01 1.94
N LYS A 151 -13.30 -13.87 2.04
CA LYS A 151 -11.87 -13.76 1.71
C LYS A 151 -11.17 -12.77 2.63
N ASN A 152 -9.87 -12.95 2.77
CA ASN A 152 -8.98 -11.96 3.35
C ASN A 152 -8.42 -11.12 2.21
N ILE A 153 -8.92 -9.92 2.04
CA ILE A 153 -8.46 -9.01 0.98
C ILE A 153 -7.17 -8.34 1.44
N PHE A 154 -6.13 -8.49 0.65
CA PHE A 154 -4.86 -7.81 0.86
C PHE A 154 -5.04 -6.31 0.62
N MET A 155 -4.61 -5.50 1.58
CA MET A 155 -4.79 -4.05 1.55
C MET A 155 -3.62 -3.33 0.86
N ASP A 156 -2.82 -4.05 0.07
CA ASP A 156 -1.67 -3.55 -0.67
C ASP A 156 -0.71 -2.71 0.20
N THR A 157 -0.67 -3.08 1.48
CA THR A 157 0.10 -2.39 2.51
C THR A 157 1.15 -3.33 3.09
N TYR A 158 2.41 -2.89 3.03
CA TYR A 158 3.60 -3.64 3.42
C TYR A 158 4.37 -2.88 4.49
N ILE A 159 4.92 -3.62 5.47
CA ILE A 159 5.97 -3.11 6.36
C ILE A 159 7.16 -4.07 6.30
N MET A 160 8.34 -3.52 6.10
CA MET A 160 9.60 -4.25 6.09
C MET A 160 10.79 -3.31 6.39
N LYS A 161 11.95 -3.87 6.64
CA LYS A 161 13.19 -3.09 6.67
C LYS A 161 13.48 -2.49 5.30
N LYS A 162 14.00 -1.26 5.28
CA LYS A 162 14.40 -0.57 4.06
C LYS A 162 15.42 -1.37 3.25
N ASP A 163 16.40 -1.98 3.91
CA ASP A 163 17.42 -2.78 3.24
C ASP A 163 16.82 -3.99 2.51
N LEU A 164 15.85 -4.68 3.12
CA LEU A 164 15.13 -5.76 2.47
C LEU A 164 14.32 -5.24 1.26
N PHE A 165 13.67 -4.09 1.39
CA PHE A 165 12.95 -3.47 0.27
C PHE A 165 13.88 -3.20 -0.92
N ILE A 166 15.05 -2.62 -0.68
CA ILE A 166 16.07 -2.36 -1.70
C ILE A 166 16.56 -3.68 -2.33
N GLU A 167 16.80 -4.70 -1.51
CA GLU A 167 17.19 -6.03 -1.99
C GLU A 167 16.13 -6.64 -2.91
N LEU A 168 14.86 -6.56 -2.55
CA LEU A 168 13.74 -7.05 -3.36
C LEU A 168 13.64 -6.31 -4.70
N ILE A 169 13.86 -5.00 -4.72
CA ILE A 169 13.91 -4.21 -5.96
C ILE A 169 15.05 -4.70 -6.86
N HIS A 170 16.25 -4.90 -6.31
CA HIS A 170 17.39 -5.43 -7.07
C HIS A 170 17.16 -6.85 -7.57
N LYS A 171 16.55 -7.72 -6.78
CA LYS A 171 16.17 -9.09 -7.17
C LYS A 171 15.17 -9.07 -8.32
N SER A 172 14.15 -8.21 -8.25
CA SER A 172 13.14 -8.04 -9.29
C SER A 172 13.73 -7.62 -10.62
N ARG A 173 14.74 -6.75 -10.61
CA ARG A 173 15.43 -6.29 -11.81
C ARG A 173 16.10 -7.42 -12.60
N LYS A 174 16.48 -8.49 -11.92
CA LYS A 174 17.12 -9.67 -12.53
C LYS A 174 16.11 -10.69 -13.05
N THR A 175 14.83 -10.52 -12.74
CA THR A 175 13.78 -11.48 -13.05
C THR A 175 12.80 -10.85 -14.04
N SER A 176 12.81 -11.31 -15.28
CA SER A 176 12.06 -10.70 -16.40
C SER A 176 10.54 -10.79 -16.30
N SER A 177 10.00 -11.59 -15.38
CA SER A 177 8.56 -11.78 -15.17
C SER A 177 8.00 -11.04 -13.95
N VAL A 178 8.83 -10.28 -13.23
CA VAL A 178 8.42 -9.54 -12.03
C VAL A 178 8.29 -8.08 -12.37
N TYR A 179 7.06 -7.55 -12.29
CA TYR A 179 6.74 -6.16 -12.61
C TYR A 179 6.26 -5.36 -11.40
N THR A 180 5.75 -6.04 -10.36
CA THR A 180 5.19 -5.38 -9.18
C THR A 180 5.86 -5.87 -7.90
N LEU A 181 5.78 -5.03 -6.85
CA LEU A 181 6.21 -5.42 -5.52
C LEU A 181 5.43 -6.65 -5.03
N LEU A 182 4.15 -6.73 -5.37
CA LEU A 182 3.32 -7.89 -5.05
C LEU A 182 3.88 -9.17 -5.67
N ASP A 183 4.34 -9.13 -6.93
CA ASP A 183 4.89 -10.32 -7.61
C ASP A 183 6.13 -10.84 -6.89
N ILE A 184 7.08 -9.95 -6.51
CA ILE A 184 8.31 -10.39 -5.85
C ILE A 184 8.05 -10.84 -4.41
N VAL A 185 7.13 -10.20 -3.69
CA VAL A 185 6.73 -10.62 -2.34
C VAL A 185 6.03 -11.98 -2.40
N ASN A 186 5.13 -12.19 -3.35
CA ASN A 186 4.45 -13.48 -3.55
C ASN A 186 5.44 -14.59 -3.91
N ALA A 187 6.41 -14.32 -4.78
CA ALA A 187 7.47 -15.27 -5.12
C ALA A 187 8.42 -15.58 -3.95
N SER A 188 8.46 -14.74 -2.93
CA SER A 188 9.33 -14.86 -1.76
C SER A 188 8.65 -15.49 -0.55
N CYS A 189 7.38 -15.93 -0.66
CA CYS A 189 6.60 -16.49 0.46
C CYS A 189 7.22 -17.77 1.06
N GLU A 190 7.99 -18.52 0.29
CA GLU A 190 8.69 -19.73 0.76
C GLU A 190 10.04 -19.41 1.41
N ASP A 191 10.69 -18.32 1.00
CA ASP A 191 12.05 -17.96 1.41
C ASP A 191 12.08 -17.00 2.62
N LEU A 192 11.04 -16.16 2.76
CA LEU A 192 10.94 -15.13 3.79
C LEU A 192 9.81 -15.43 4.77
N ASP A 193 9.99 -14.98 6.02
CA ASP A 193 8.91 -14.98 7.02
C ASP A 193 7.98 -13.78 6.75
N ILE A 194 6.88 -14.05 6.05
CA ILE A 194 5.87 -13.05 5.71
C ILE A 194 4.60 -13.35 6.49
N ARG A 195 4.12 -12.37 7.27
CA ARG A 195 2.94 -12.51 8.14
C ARG A 195 1.86 -11.53 7.77
N GLY A 196 0.60 -11.96 7.95
CA GLY A 196 -0.58 -11.14 7.78
C GLY A 196 -1.06 -10.59 9.11
N VAL A 197 -1.40 -9.29 9.13
CA VAL A 197 -2.06 -8.62 10.25
C VAL A 197 -3.45 -8.17 9.80
N SER A 198 -4.48 -8.49 10.61
CA SER A 198 -5.85 -8.15 10.30
C SER A 198 -6.16 -6.70 10.65
N HIS A 199 -6.62 -5.95 9.66
CA HIS A 199 -7.20 -4.61 9.84
C HIS A 199 -8.62 -4.71 10.41
N ARG A 200 -8.97 -3.74 11.24
CA ARG A 200 -10.32 -3.55 11.79
C ARG A 200 -10.81 -2.15 11.49
N GLY A 201 -12.09 -2.02 11.18
CA GLY A 201 -12.71 -0.75 10.85
C GLY A 201 -13.21 -0.70 9.42
N TYR A 202 -13.53 0.49 8.95
CA TYR A 202 -14.01 0.70 7.58
C TYR A 202 -12.91 0.39 6.56
N PHE A 203 -13.28 -0.30 5.50
CA PHE A 203 -12.40 -0.59 4.38
C PHE A 203 -13.16 -0.54 3.06
N ALA A 204 -12.64 0.19 2.11
CA ALA A 204 -13.12 0.20 0.73
C ALA A 204 -11.94 0.25 -0.25
N ALA A 205 -12.10 -0.39 -1.40
CA ALA A 205 -11.15 -0.32 -2.50
C ALA A 205 -11.83 0.26 -3.73
N ILE A 206 -11.24 1.30 -4.31
CA ILE A 206 -11.75 1.97 -5.50
C ILE A 206 -11.04 1.39 -6.72
N SER A 207 -11.66 0.38 -7.33
CA SER A 207 -11.12 -0.31 -8.51
C SER A 207 -11.83 0.03 -9.81
N ASP A 208 -13.05 0.56 -9.72
CA ASP A 208 -13.92 0.91 -10.83
C ASP A 208 -14.89 2.06 -10.49
N PHE A 209 -15.72 2.45 -11.43
CA PHE A 209 -16.68 3.53 -11.24
C PHE A 209 -17.76 3.18 -10.19
N ASN A 210 -18.22 1.93 -10.14
CA ASN A 210 -19.24 1.51 -9.18
C ASN A 210 -18.71 1.57 -7.75
N SER A 211 -17.51 1.03 -7.51
CA SER A 211 -16.88 1.08 -6.20
C SER A 211 -16.56 2.52 -5.77
N TYR A 212 -16.22 3.40 -6.71
CA TYR A 212 -16.09 4.84 -6.45
C TYR A 212 -17.41 5.46 -6.01
N TYR A 213 -18.48 5.21 -6.75
CA TYR A 213 -19.83 5.75 -6.46
C TYR A 213 -20.33 5.26 -5.11
N GLU A 214 -20.28 3.96 -4.86
CA GLU A 214 -20.73 3.36 -3.60
C GLU A 214 -19.91 3.85 -2.40
N SER A 215 -18.59 4.00 -2.57
CA SER A 215 -17.73 4.54 -1.52
C SER A 215 -18.09 5.99 -1.19
N ASN A 216 -18.40 6.83 -2.19
CA ASN A 216 -18.84 8.19 -1.94
C ASN A 216 -20.18 8.21 -1.20
N LEU A 217 -21.14 7.35 -1.56
CA LEU A 217 -22.41 7.26 -0.84
C LEU A 217 -22.21 6.78 0.59
N SER A 218 -21.38 5.77 0.82
CA SER A 218 -21.10 5.26 2.17
C SER A 218 -20.44 6.29 3.08
N LEU A 219 -19.59 7.16 2.53
CA LEU A 219 -18.94 8.26 3.27
C LEU A 219 -19.90 9.40 3.64
N THR A 220 -21.09 9.47 3.02
CA THR A 220 -22.15 10.41 3.44
C THR A 220 -22.93 9.92 4.66
N ASP A 221 -22.83 8.63 5.00
CA ASP A 221 -23.44 8.10 6.22
C ASP A 221 -22.63 8.54 7.46
N ILE A 222 -23.33 9.15 8.41
CA ILE A 222 -22.69 9.72 9.62
C ILE A 222 -21.91 8.67 10.41
N LYS A 223 -22.40 7.45 10.52
CA LYS A 223 -21.73 6.37 11.26
C LYS A 223 -20.43 5.95 10.60
N THR A 224 -20.44 5.83 9.27
CA THR A 224 -19.27 5.50 8.47
C THR A 224 -18.22 6.62 8.55
N ALA A 225 -18.65 7.88 8.42
CA ALA A 225 -17.77 9.04 8.55
C ALA A 225 -17.15 9.12 9.95
N GLN A 226 -17.91 8.89 11.02
CA GLN A 226 -17.39 8.86 12.39
C GLN A 226 -16.33 7.78 12.59
N ASN A 227 -16.45 6.62 11.96
CA ASN A 227 -15.46 5.54 12.05
C ASN A 227 -14.14 5.86 11.34
N LEU A 228 -14.15 6.80 10.40
CA LEU A 228 -12.97 7.21 9.62
C LEU A 228 -12.27 8.46 10.16
N PHE A 229 -13.02 9.35 10.82
CA PHE A 229 -12.53 10.70 11.17
C PHE A 229 -12.50 10.99 12.67
N VAL A 230 -12.59 9.96 13.51
CA VAL A 230 -12.45 10.08 14.99
C VAL A 230 -11.07 9.68 15.46
#